data_ce087e3cbda9226af2296b6d053f101f
#
_entry.id   ce087e3cbda9226af2296b6d053f101f
#
_cell.length_a   1.000
_cell.length_b   1.000
_cell.length_c   1.000
_cell.angle_alpha   90.00
_cell.angle_beta   90.00
_cell.angle_gamma   90.00
#
_symmetry.space_group_name_H-M   'P 1'
#
loop_
_entity.id
_entity.type
_entity.pdbx_description
1 polymer ?
#
loop_
_entity_poly.entity_id
_entity_poly.type
_entity_poly.pdbx_seq_one_letter_code
_entity_poly.pdbx_strand_id
1 'polypeptide(L)'
;MLFRSVDNIREIIDEVSYSPAEGKYKVYIIDEVHMLSPGAFNALLKTLEEPPSYVIFILATTEVHKIPITILSRCQHYDFKRISIETITDRMRDLMQTEQVEVEEKALRYIAKAADGSMRDALSLLDQCIAFYLGQKLTYDHVLEVLGRSEERRVGKECRSRWSPYH
;
A
#
# COMPACT_ATOMS: atom_id res chain seq x y z
N MET A 1 1.49 10.38 -9.77
CA MET A 1 2.14 10.27 -11.09
C MET A 1 2.93 8.97 -11.11
N LEU A 2 2.64 8.04 -12.03
CA LEU A 2 3.28 6.72 -12.07
C LEU A 2 4.63 6.82 -12.79
N PHE A 3 5.72 6.85 -12.04
CA PHE A 3 7.09 6.90 -12.57
C PHE A 3 7.50 5.52 -13.11
N ARG A 4 7.05 5.16 -14.32
CA ARG A 4 7.39 3.87 -14.96
C ARG A 4 8.45 3.99 -16.06
N SER A 5 8.83 5.21 -16.47
CA SER A 5 9.76 5.43 -17.60
C SER A 5 11.16 5.82 -17.12
N VAL A 6 12.15 5.52 -17.96
CA VAL A 6 13.54 5.95 -17.76
C VAL A 6 13.66 7.48 -17.71
N ASP A 7 12.79 8.18 -18.44
CA ASP A 7 12.82 9.63 -18.53
C ASP A 7 12.43 10.30 -17.22
N ASN A 8 11.44 9.77 -16.49
CA ASN A 8 11.07 10.29 -15.17
C ASN A 8 12.19 10.12 -14.14
N ILE A 9 12.95 9.01 -14.20
CA ILE A 9 14.10 8.81 -13.32
C ILE A 9 15.25 9.75 -13.69
N ARG A 10 15.44 10.05 -14.98
CA ARG A 10 16.43 11.03 -15.41
C ARG A 10 16.09 12.44 -14.91
N GLU A 11 14.83 12.85 -14.98
CA GLU A 11 14.37 14.11 -14.39
C GLU A 11 14.70 14.21 -12.91
N ILE A 12 14.45 13.15 -12.13
CA ILE A 12 14.82 13.09 -10.71
C ILE A 12 16.34 13.21 -10.53
N ILE A 13 17.12 12.52 -11.35
CA ILE A 13 18.60 12.58 -11.28
C ILE A 13 19.13 13.97 -11.60
N ASP A 14 18.54 14.63 -12.59
CA ASP A 14 18.90 16.01 -12.94
C ASP A 14 18.54 16.96 -11.78
N GLU A 15 17.37 16.80 -11.16
CA GLU A 15 16.95 17.58 -10.01
C GLU A 15 17.81 17.34 -8.75
N VAL A 16 18.33 16.12 -8.59
CA VAL A 16 19.23 15.76 -7.46
C VAL A 16 20.49 16.60 -7.44
N SER A 17 20.95 17.06 -8.60
CA SER A 17 22.17 17.88 -8.72
C SER A 17 22.03 19.27 -8.11
N TYR A 18 20.81 19.73 -7.85
CA TYR A 18 20.54 21.04 -7.24
C TYR A 18 20.25 20.90 -5.75
N SER A 19 20.86 21.76 -4.94
CA SER A 19 20.57 21.82 -3.50
C SER A 19 19.10 22.22 -3.25
N PRO A 20 18.51 21.83 -2.10
CA PRO A 20 17.15 22.22 -1.76
C PRO A 20 17.03 23.75 -1.63
N ALA A 21 15.95 24.33 -2.14
CA ALA A 21 15.63 25.74 -1.99
C ALA A 21 15.23 26.08 -0.55
N GLU A 22 14.52 25.14 0.10
CA GLU A 22 14.07 25.22 1.50
C GLU A 22 14.41 23.90 2.22
N GLY A 23 14.79 23.99 3.50
CA GLY A 23 15.12 22.83 4.32
C GLY A 23 16.53 22.29 4.13
N LYS A 24 16.86 21.23 4.87
CA LYS A 24 18.20 20.62 4.87
C LYS A 24 18.35 19.49 3.86
N TYR A 25 17.25 18.81 3.54
CA TYR A 25 17.25 17.59 2.73
C TYR A 25 16.19 17.64 1.64
N LYS A 26 16.53 17.06 0.49
CA LYS A 26 15.58 16.62 -0.53
C LYS A 26 15.28 15.14 -0.29
N VAL A 27 14.01 14.79 -0.16
CA VAL A 27 13.57 13.40 0.06
C VAL A 27 12.81 12.93 -1.17
N TYR A 28 13.31 11.87 -1.78
CA TYR A 28 12.66 11.21 -2.91
C TYR A 28 12.10 9.87 -2.45
N ILE A 29 10.78 9.70 -2.57
CA ILE A 29 10.08 8.47 -2.24
C ILE A 29 9.67 7.78 -3.54
N ILE A 30 10.24 6.61 -3.79
CA ILE A 30 9.93 5.78 -4.97
C ILE A 30 9.18 4.55 -4.47
N ASP A 31 7.86 4.56 -4.69
CA ASP A 31 6.99 3.44 -4.33
C ASP A 31 7.00 2.39 -5.44
N GLU A 32 6.85 1.12 -5.06
CA GLU A 32 6.89 -0.04 -5.95
C GLU A 32 8.11 -0.03 -6.88
N VAL A 33 9.29 0.23 -6.30
CA VAL A 33 10.53 0.43 -7.06
C VAL A 33 10.88 -0.76 -7.97
N HIS A 34 10.40 -1.97 -7.66
CA HIS A 34 10.56 -3.17 -8.51
C HIS A 34 9.90 -3.04 -9.89
N MET A 35 9.01 -2.06 -10.08
CA MET A 35 8.37 -1.78 -11.37
C MET A 35 9.24 -0.93 -12.31
N LEU A 36 10.39 -0.45 -11.84
CA LEU A 36 11.32 0.30 -12.68
C LEU A 36 11.95 -0.59 -13.75
N SER A 37 12.17 -0.03 -14.93
CA SER A 37 12.91 -0.71 -15.99
C SER A 37 14.39 -0.89 -15.62
N PRO A 38 15.10 -1.87 -16.20
CA PRO A 38 16.54 -2.05 -15.98
C PRO A 38 17.36 -0.77 -16.27
N GLY A 39 16.95 0.00 -17.29
CA GLY A 39 17.60 1.27 -17.63
C GLY A 39 17.40 2.34 -16.55
N ALA A 40 16.21 2.40 -15.93
CA ALA A 40 15.92 3.30 -14.82
C ALA A 40 16.71 2.92 -13.57
N PHE A 41 16.82 1.62 -13.25
CA PHE A 41 17.67 1.14 -12.17
C PHE A 41 19.15 1.53 -12.37
N ASN A 42 19.69 1.34 -13.58
CA ASN A 42 21.07 1.70 -13.89
C ASN A 42 21.33 3.20 -13.79
N ALA A 43 20.35 4.03 -14.16
CA ALA A 43 20.44 5.48 -13.98
C ALA A 43 20.47 5.85 -12.49
N LEU A 44 19.61 5.23 -11.68
CA LEU A 44 19.53 5.47 -10.24
C LEU A 44 20.79 5.00 -9.50
N LEU A 45 21.42 3.90 -9.93
CA LEU A 45 22.62 3.33 -9.31
C LEU A 45 23.75 4.35 -9.19
N LYS A 46 24.01 5.15 -10.22
CA LYS A 46 25.06 6.17 -10.19
C LYS A 46 24.86 7.18 -9.07
N THR A 47 23.62 7.62 -8.86
CA THR A 47 23.29 8.56 -7.80
C THR A 47 23.31 7.93 -6.41
N LEU A 48 22.96 6.62 -6.32
CA LEU A 48 23.01 5.88 -5.05
C LEU A 48 24.45 5.49 -4.64
N GLU A 49 25.40 5.47 -5.58
CA GLU A 49 26.83 5.24 -5.28
C GLU A 49 27.45 6.43 -4.58
N GLU A 50 27.16 7.63 -5.04
CA GLU A 50 27.68 8.89 -4.49
C GLU A 50 26.57 9.92 -4.35
N PRO A 51 25.61 9.71 -3.42
CA PRO A 51 24.51 10.63 -3.24
C PRO A 51 25.00 11.96 -2.65
N PRO A 52 24.50 13.11 -3.11
CA PRO A 52 24.75 14.37 -2.43
C PRO A 52 24.30 14.31 -0.98
N SER A 53 25.03 14.94 -0.07
CA SER A 53 24.78 14.89 1.38
C SER A 53 23.41 15.42 1.82
N TYR A 54 22.75 16.15 0.95
CA TYR A 54 21.41 16.71 1.17
C TYR A 54 20.29 15.88 0.54
N VAL A 55 20.58 14.70 -0.02
CA VAL A 55 19.58 13.86 -0.69
C VAL A 55 19.34 12.57 0.09
N ILE A 56 18.07 12.23 0.26
CA ILE A 56 17.62 10.97 0.87
C ILE A 56 16.70 10.27 -0.11
N PHE A 57 17.01 9.01 -0.44
CA PHE A 57 16.12 8.14 -1.19
C PHE A 57 15.41 7.16 -0.25
N ILE A 58 14.09 7.06 -0.38
CA ILE A 58 13.26 6.04 0.28
C ILE A 58 12.67 5.18 -0.83
N LEU A 59 13.11 3.93 -0.90
CA LEU A 59 12.67 2.96 -1.89
C LEU A 59 11.72 1.97 -1.22
N ALA A 60 10.47 1.92 -1.66
CA ALA A 60 9.48 0.97 -1.15
C ALA A 60 9.20 -0.12 -2.18
N THR A 61 9.06 -1.35 -1.72
CA THR A 61 8.73 -2.50 -2.59
C THR A 61 8.03 -3.61 -1.83
N THR A 62 7.13 -4.29 -2.49
CA THR A 62 6.53 -5.55 -2.04
C THR A 62 7.34 -6.78 -2.48
N GLU A 63 8.29 -6.61 -3.44
CA GLU A 63 9.04 -7.70 -4.08
C GLU A 63 10.55 -7.44 -4.05
N VAL A 64 11.14 -7.60 -2.88
CA VAL A 64 12.59 -7.37 -2.67
C VAL A 64 13.47 -8.19 -3.60
N HIS A 65 13.05 -9.42 -3.94
CA HIS A 65 13.81 -10.31 -4.82
C HIS A 65 13.96 -9.81 -6.26
N LYS A 66 13.15 -8.84 -6.69
CA LYS A 66 13.24 -8.19 -8.00
C LYS A 66 14.21 -7.01 -8.02
N ILE A 67 14.67 -6.55 -6.85
CA ILE A 67 15.60 -5.44 -6.76
C ILE A 67 17.04 -5.94 -6.99
N PRO A 68 17.82 -5.30 -7.87
CA PRO A 68 19.21 -5.66 -8.06
C PRO A 68 20.01 -5.59 -6.77
N ILE A 69 20.86 -6.59 -6.53
CA ILE A 69 21.71 -6.67 -5.34
C ILE A 69 22.61 -5.45 -5.19
N THR A 70 23.00 -4.85 -6.29
CA THR A 70 23.81 -3.64 -6.36
C THR A 70 23.11 -2.43 -5.72
N ILE A 71 21.78 -2.35 -5.79
CA ILE A 71 20.98 -1.34 -5.09
C ILE A 71 20.82 -1.72 -3.62
N LEU A 72 20.43 -2.97 -3.36
CA LEU A 72 20.23 -3.44 -1.99
C LEU A 72 21.47 -3.23 -1.11
N SER A 73 22.66 -3.51 -1.63
CA SER A 73 23.91 -3.34 -0.87
C SER A 73 24.23 -1.90 -0.44
N ARG A 74 23.55 -0.91 -1.02
CA ARG A 74 23.72 0.52 -0.74
C ARG A 74 22.61 1.13 0.10
N CYS A 75 21.58 0.34 0.42
CA CYS A 75 20.42 0.80 1.18
C CYS A 75 20.41 0.18 2.59
N GLN A 76 19.87 0.93 3.53
CA GLN A 76 19.42 0.35 4.81
C GLN A 76 18.09 -0.36 4.58
N HIS A 77 17.97 -1.58 5.11
CA HIS A 77 16.77 -2.38 4.93
C HIS A 77 15.87 -2.30 6.15
N TYR A 78 14.57 -2.05 5.91
CA TYR A 78 13.53 -2.05 6.91
C TYR A 78 12.42 -3.02 6.47
N ASP A 79 12.22 -4.09 7.21
CA ASP A 79 11.22 -5.10 6.93
C ASP A 79 9.93 -4.79 7.69
N PHE A 80 8.89 -4.40 6.98
CA PHE A 80 7.56 -4.12 7.51
C PHE A 80 6.72 -5.39 7.50
N LYS A 81 6.40 -5.88 8.69
CA LYS A 81 5.57 -7.08 8.88
C LYS A 81 4.08 -6.74 8.80
N ARG A 82 3.27 -7.76 8.54
CA ARG A 82 1.81 -7.67 8.65
C ARG A 82 1.40 -7.28 10.07
N ILE A 83 0.39 -6.45 10.17
CA ILE A 83 -0.14 -5.98 11.46
C ILE A 83 -0.99 -7.08 12.09
N SER A 84 -0.94 -7.24 13.41
CA SER A 84 -1.76 -8.24 14.11
C SER A 84 -3.24 -7.86 14.08
N ILE A 85 -4.10 -8.89 14.17
CA ILE A 85 -5.56 -8.69 14.21
C ILE A 85 -5.95 -7.79 15.38
N GLU A 86 -5.32 -7.98 16.53
CA GLU A 86 -5.57 -7.19 17.74
C GLU A 86 -5.26 -5.72 17.49
N THR A 87 -4.09 -5.42 16.96
CA THR A 87 -3.67 -4.03 16.66
C THR A 87 -4.60 -3.35 15.66
N ILE A 88 -5.02 -4.08 14.61
CA ILE A 88 -5.99 -3.56 13.63
C ILE A 88 -7.34 -3.30 14.30
N THR A 89 -7.82 -4.25 15.12
CA THR A 89 -9.10 -4.12 15.82
C THR A 89 -9.10 -2.94 16.78
N ASP A 90 -8.05 -2.77 17.57
CA ASP A 90 -7.90 -1.66 18.50
C ASP A 90 -7.91 -0.31 17.76
N ARG A 91 -7.17 -0.20 16.66
CA ARG A 91 -7.16 1.03 15.86
C ARG A 91 -8.53 1.36 15.26
N MET A 92 -9.24 0.37 14.73
CA MET A 92 -10.60 0.58 14.22
C MET A 92 -11.57 0.98 15.32
N ARG A 93 -11.44 0.40 16.53
CA ARG A 93 -12.26 0.77 17.69
C ARG A 93 -12.04 2.23 18.08
N ASP A 94 -10.79 2.69 18.16
CA ASP A 94 -10.47 4.08 18.47
C ASP A 94 -11.08 5.05 17.45
N LEU A 95 -11.01 4.69 16.16
CA LEU A 95 -11.62 5.49 15.09
C LEU A 95 -13.15 5.56 15.25
N MET A 96 -13.80 4.41 15.49
CA MET A 96 -15.26 4.38 15.67
C MET A 96 -15.73 5.16 16.89
N GLN A 97 -14.98 5.15 17.97
CA GLN A 97 -15.26 6.00 19.14
C GLN A 97 -15.14 7.49 18.80
N THR A 98 -14.14 7.87 18.02
CA THR A 98 -13.93 9.26 17.59
C THR A 98 -15.06 9.73 16.67
N GLU A 99 -15.50 8.88 15.74
CA GLU A 99 -16.61 9.15 14.81
C GLU A 99 -17.99 8.94 15.43
N GLN A 100 -18.08 8.52 16.71
CA GLN A 100 -19.32 8.24 17.43
C GLN A 100 -20.22 7.20 16.75
N VAL A 101 -19.62 6.22 16.11
CA VAL A 101 -20.31 5.09 15.47
C VAL A 101 -20.30 3.89 16.40
N GLU A 102 -21.47 3.34 16.72
CA GLU A 102 -21.57 2.12 17.50
C GLU A 102 -21.25 0.90 16.65
N VAL A 103 -20.26 0.11 17.07
CA VAL A 103 -19.82 -1.11 16.36
C VAL A 103 -19.63 -2.25 17.37
N GLU A 104 -20.06 -3.44 16.98
CA GLU A 104 -19.81 -4.64 17.77
C GLU A 104 -18.33 -5.08 17.65
N GLU A 105 -17.74 -5.50 18.77
CA GLU A 105 -16.37 -6.01 18.82
C GLU A 105 -16.13 -7.19 17.86
N LYS A 106 -17.12 -8.08 17.74
CA LYS A 106 -17.07 -9.22 16.82
C LYS A 106 -16.99 -8.78 15.35
N ALA A 107 -17.69 -7.69 15.01
CA ALA A 107 -17.67 -7.10 13.66
C ALA A 107 -16.27 -6.57 13.31
N LEU A 108 -15.66 -5.81 14.21
CA LEU A 108 -14.31 -5.29 14.04
C LEU A 108 -13.27 -6.39 13.89
N ARG A 109 -13.32 -7.43 14.73
CA ARG A 109 -12.41 -8.58 14.64
C ARG A 109 -12.55 -9.34 13.33
N TYR A 110 -13.76 -9.46 12.81
CA TYR A 110 -14.00 -10.12 11.54
C TYR A 110 -13.43 -9.31 10.37
N ILE A 111 -13.61 -7.99 10.36
CA ILE A 111 -13.00 -7.09 9.37
C ILE A 111 -11.47 -7.17 9.45
N ALA A 112 -10.90 -7.11 10.66
CA ALA A 112 -9.45 -7.23 10.87
C ALA A 112 -8.88 -8.55 10.32
N LYS A 113 -9.61 -9.66 10.52
CA LYS A 113 -9.24 -10.97 9.97
C LYS A 113 -9.31 -11.00 8.44
N ALA A 114 -10.35 -10.43 7.85
CA ALA A 114 -10.53 -10.34 6.40
C ALA A 114 -9.46 -9.47 5.72
N ALA A 115 -8.95 -8.46 6.43
CA ALA A 115 -7.90 -7.56 5.95
C ALA A 115 -6.48 -8.18 5.93
N ASP A 116 -6.30 -9.36 6.51
CA ASP A 116 -5.06 -10.15 6.47
C ASP A 116 -3.79 -9.34 6.78
N GLY A 117 -3.84 -8.51 7.83
CA GLY A 117 -2.71 -7.71 8.29
C GLY A 117 -2.48 -6.39 7.56
N SER A 118 -3.40 -5.99 6.68
CA SER A 118 -3.39 -4.71 5.97
C SER A 118 -4.33 -3.71 6.65
N MET A 119 -3.78 -2.63 7.23
CA MET A 119 -4.61 -1.56 7.81
C MET A 119 -5.43 -0.83 6.74
N ARG A 120 -4.88 -0.63 5.54
CA ARG A 120 -5.57 0.02 4.43
C ARG A 120 -6.83 -0.77 4.03
N ASP A 121 -6.70 -2.09 3.90
CA ASP A 121 -7.82 -2.95 3.53
C ASP A 121 -8.85 -3.02 4.65
N ALA A 122 -8.41 -3.08 5.92
CA ALA A 122 -9.30 -3.05 7.09
C ALA A 122 -10.16 -1.78 7.10
N LEU A 123 -9.55 -0.62 6.91
CA LEU A 123 -10.26 0.65 6.87
C LEU A 123 -11.21 0.74 5.67
N SER A 124 -10.78 0.28 4.50
CA SER A 124 -11.63 0.25 3.31
C SER A 124 -12.86 -0.65 3.48
N LEU A 125 -12.70 -1.81 4.12
CA LEU A 125 -13.80 -2.72 4.43
C LEU A 125 -14.74 -2.12 5.49
N LEU A 126 -14.17 -1.47 6.49
CA LEU A 126 -14.94 -0.78 7.54
C LEU A 126 -15.79 0.34 6.94
N ASP A 127 -15.20 1.20 6.09
CA ASP A 127 -15.89 2.28 5.41
C ASP A 127 -17.05 1.76 4.54
N GLN A 128 -16.83 0.66 3.83
CA GLN A 128 -17.89 -0.01 3.06
C GLN A 128 -19.04 -0.46 3.95
N CYS A 129 -18.75 -1.09 5.09
CA CYS A 129 -19.77 -1.56 6.02
C CYS A 129 -20.57 -0.39 6.60
N ILE A 130 -19.90 0.70 6.99
CA ILE A 130 -20.56 1.91 7.52
C ILE A 130 -21.46 2.56 6.46
N ALA A 131 -20.99 2.67 5.23
CA ALA A 131 -21.74 3.26 4.13
C ALA A 131 -23.04 2.50 3.82
N PHE A 132 -23.05 1.17 3.97
CA PHE A 132 -24.25 0.36 3.78
C PHE A 132 -25.28 0.51 4.91
N TYR A 133 -24.84 0.74 6.14
CA TYR A 133 -25.68 0.80 7.33
C TYR A 133 -25.59 2.16 8.04
N LEU A 134 -25.60 3.23 7.27
CA LEU A 134 -25.47 4.62 7.74
C LEU A 134 -26.50 4.92 8.84
N GLY A 135 -26.01 5.37 10.01
CA GLY A 135 -26.87 5.74 11.13
C GLY A 135 -27.39 4.57 11.96
N GLN A 136 -26.98 3.33 11.67
CA GLN A 136 -27.32 2.14 12.45
C GLN A 136 -26.07 1.61 13.16
N LYS A 137 -26.28 0.86 14.26
CA LYS A 137 -25.21 0.12 14.91
C LYS A 137 -24.69 -0.96 13.96
N LEU A 138 -23.39 -0.97 13.73
CA LEU A 138 -22.75 -1.99 12.89
C LEU A 138 -22.61 -3.31 13.66
N THR A 139 -23.42 -4.30 13.28
CA THR A 139 -23.43 -5.63 13.89
C THR A 139 -22.55 -6.61 13.09
N TYR A 140 -22.22 -7.74 13.70
CA TYR A 140 -21.50 -8.81 13.01
C TYR A 140 -22.22 -9.33 11.77
N ASP A 141 -23.55 -9.47 11.83
CA ASP A 141 -24.37 -9.95 10.71
C ASP A 141 -24.33 -8.97 9.53
N HIS A 142 -24.36 -7.67 9.81
CA HIS A 142 -24.21 -6.62 8.79
C HIS A 142 -22.88 -6.75 8.03
N VAL A 143 -21.80 -7.00 8.75
CA VAL A 143 -20.47 -7.17 8.14
C VAL A 143 -20.39 -8.43 7.30
N LEU A 144 -20.97 -9.55 7.76
CA LEU A 144 -21.06 -10.78 7.00
C LEU A 144 -21.83 -10.57 5.68
N GLU A 145 -22.94 -9.85 5.72
CA GLU A 145 -23.72 -9.58 4.52
C GLU A 145 -22.95 -8.76 3.50
N VAL A 146 -22.24 -7.70 3.92
CA VAL A 146 -21.45 -6.84 3.03
C VAL A 146 -20.26 -7.61 2.44
N LEU A 147 -19.52 -8.34 3.27
CA LEU A 147 -18.32 -9.07 2.83
C LEU A 147 -18.69 -10.33 2.04
N GLY A 148 -19.74 -11.05 2.41
CA GLY A 148 -20.23 -12.21 1.66
C GLY A 148 -20.67 -11.84 0.24
N ARG A 149 -21.37 -10.72 0.07
CA ARG A 149 -21.73 -10.20 -1.27
C ARG A 149 -20.49 -9.80 -2.10
N SER A 150 -19.42 -9.36 -1.45
CA SER A 150 -18.17 -9.00 -2.14
C SER A 150 -17.39 -10.23 -2.63
N GLU A 151 -17.42 -11.33 -1.89
CA GLU A 151 -16.82 -12.60 -2.29
C GLU A 151 -17.56 -13.24 -3.47
N GLU A 152 -18.90 -13.25 -3.46
CA GLU A 152 -19.70 -13.72 -4.60
C GLU A 152 -19.42 -12.91 -5.88
N ARG A 153 -19.21 -11.59 -5.77
CA ARG A 153 -18.81 -10.76 -6.91
C ARG A 153 -17.40 -11.06 -7.42
N ARG A 154 -16.46 -11.44 -6.55
CA ARG A 154 -15.10 -11.86 -6.96
C ARG A 154 -15.15 -13.20 -7.69
N VAL A 155 -15.82 -14.19 -7.12
CA VAL A 155 -15.98 -15.52 -7.73
C VAL A 155 -16.73 -15.41 -9.07
N GLY A 156 -17.76 -14.59 -9.17
CA GLY A 156 -18.49 -14.36 -10.42
C GLY A 156 -17.69 -13.69 -11.54
N LYS A 157 -16.69 -12.86 -11.20
CA LYS A 157 -15.78 -12.27 -12.19
C LYS A 157 -14.72 -13.26 -12.67
N GLU A 158 -14.18 -14.09 -11.78
CA GLU A 158 -13.23 -15.14 -12.15
C GLU A 158 -13.85 -16.24 -13.00
N CYS A 159 -15.10 -16.61 -12.74
CA CYS A 159 -15.84 -17.55 -13.59
C CYS A 159 -16.14 -17.00 -14.99
N ARG A 160 -16.40 -15.68 -15.13
CA ARG A 160 -16.63 -15.08 -16.45
C ARG A 160 -15.37 -14.96 -17.31
N SER A 161 -14.20 -14.81 -16.71
CA SER A 161 -12.93 -14.75 -17.46
C SER A 161 -12.45 -16.11 -17.96
N ARG A 162 -12.99 -17.22 -17.44
CA ARG A 162 -12.62 -18.59 -17.81
C ARG A 162 -13.48 -19.19 -18.94
N TRP A 163 -14.57 -18.53 -19.32
CA TRP A 163 -15.44 -18.96 -20.41
C TRP A 163 -15.37 -17.98 -21.57
N SER A 164 -14.29 -18.02 -22.31
CA SER A 164 -14.26 -17.57 -23.70
C SER A 164 -14.36 -18.82 -24.57
N PRO A 165 -15.50 -19.08 -25.25
CA PRO A 165 -15.55 -20.16 -26.21
C PRO A 165 -14.81 -19.69 -27.46
N TYR A 166 -13.78 -20.45 -27.81
CA TYR A 166 -13.16 -20.37 -29.12
C TYR A 166 -14.15 -20.75 -30.21
N HIS A 167 -14.23 -19.91 -31.19
CA HIS A 167 -14.31 -20.30 -32.60
C HIS A 167 -13.49 -19.32 -33.40
#